data_d7f17a42e82d0649bfc658350be205e8
#
_entry.id   d7f17a42e82d0649bfc658350be205e8
#
_cell.length_a   1.000
_cell.length_b   1.000
_cell.length_c   1.000
_cell.angle_alpha   90.00
_cell.angle_beta   90.00
_cell.angle_gamma   90.00
#
_symmetry.space_group_name_H-M   'P 1'
#
loop_
_entity.id
_entity.type
_entity.pdbx_description
1 polymer ?
#
loop_
_entity_poly.entity_id
_entity_poly.type
_entity_poly.pdbx_seq_one_letter_code
_entity_poly.pdbx_strand_id
1 'polypeptide(L)'
;PNTGPVSGGTLVEVRGASIELPDARGLFCQFGAADPVAATHASRELVLCVVPPAKGGSIGAVPVRLLNNDAVYGSVVAYTYRAPVAVHRVHPVAGMRFGGTLVTVYGTGFIGDTATRCRFADVAVAARVLAPGQLECSSPFPAVAGYVSLEVTTNGQDYSTTGVHFEYQQPVAIRALEPSRGPIEGGTFVNVTGSGFSPRAALLGYLWCRFNGTSVAAAWRSATEVHCIAPRHAAGVSSVELTQNEQQYTSDGLRFEFEVVAAHSVYPNTGPVSGGTLVEVRGA
;
A
#
# COMPACT_ATOMS: atom_id res chain seq x y z
N PRO A 1 -20.94 14.99 4.51
CA PRO A 1 -21.04 13.73 5.26
C PRO A 1 -21.92 13.89 6.49
N ASN A 2 -22.46 12.78 7.01
CA ASN A 2 -23.25 12.74 8.25
C ASN A 2 -22.47 12.07 9.41
N THR A 3 -21.18 11.89 9.24
CA THR A 3 -20.26 11.34 10.24
C THR A 3 -18.94 12.06 10.23
N GLY A 4 -18.24 12.12 11.36
CA GLY A 4 -16.89 12.66 11.48
C GLY A 4 -16.29 12.43 12.86
N PRO A 5 -15.02 12.86 13.06
CA PRO A 5 -14.29 12.61 14.28
C PRO A 5 -14.87 13.38 15.48
N VAL A 6 -14.68 12.83 16.69
CA VAL A 6 -15.07 13.50 17.94
C VAL A 6 -14.35 14.84 18.15
N SER A 7 -13.24 15.08 17.49
CA SER A 7 -12.54 16.37 17.50
C SER A 7 -13.28 17.48 16.75
N GLY A 8 -14.33 17.14 15.98
CA GLY A 8 -15.04 18.09 15.13
C GLY A 8 -14.23 18.49 13.89
N GLY A 9 -14.59 19.61 13.27
CA GLY A 9 -13.95 20.16 12.08
C GLY A 9 -14.58 19.73 10.75
N THR A 10 -15.41 18.69 10.74
CA THR A 10 -16.11 18.22 9.54
C THR A 10 -17.06 19.29 9.02
N LEU A 11 -17.01 19.60 7.73
CA LEU A 11 -17.99 20.47 7.07
C LEU A 11 -19.22 19.65 6.68
N VAL A 12 -20.36 19.95 7.25
CA VAL A 12 -21.63 19.25 7.01
C VAL A 12 -22.58 20.11 6.19
N GLU A 13 -23.16 19.52 5.17
CA GLU A 13 -24.27 20.09 4.42
C GLU A 13 -25.60 19.69 5.06
N VAL A 14 -26.33 20.66 5.58
CA VAL A 14 -27.72 20.48 6.04
C VAL A 14 -28.63 20.89 4.91
N ARG A 15 -29.33 19.91 4.34
CA ARG A 15 -30.25 20.11 3.22
C ARG A 15 -31.70 20.13 3.71
N GLY A 16 -32.47 21.06 3.21
CA GLY A 16 -33.88 21.23 3.54
C GLY A 16 -34.64 21.92 2.44
N ALA A 17 -35.86 22.31 2.71
CA ALA A 17 -36.67 23.10 1.80
C ALA A 17 -37.09 24.43 2.47
N SER A 18 -37.13 25.51 1.69
CA SER A 18 -37.58 26.83 2.15
C SER A 18 -36.80 27.37 3.35
N ILE A 19 -35.51 27.16 3.39
CA ILE A 19 -34.62 27.77 4.37
C ILE A 19 -34.48 29.25 4.03
N GLU A 20 -35.16 30.09 4.79
CA GLU A 20 -35.11 31.52 4.55
C GLU A 20 -33.85 32.14 5.12
N LEU A 21 -33.44 33.33 4.61
CA LEU A 21 -32.37 34.10 5.17
C LEU A 21 -32.67 34.47 6.63
N PRO A 22 -31.70 34.32 7.53
CA PRO A 22 -31.90 34.64 8.93
C PRO A 22 -32.13 36.14 9.12
N ASP A 23 -32.86 36.47 10.20
CA ASP A 23 -32.87 37.83 10.73
C ASP A 23 -31.46 38.27 11.18
N ALA A 24 -31.33 39.43 11.78
CA ALA A 24 -30.10 40.07 12.23
C ALA A 24 -29.22 39.19 13.17
N ARG A 25 -29.72 38.09 13.75
CA ARG A 25 -28.99 37.17 14.63
C ARG A 25 -28.36 35.98 13.97
N GLY A 26 -28.74 35.66 12.70
CA GLY A 26 -28.18 34.57 11.92
C GLY A 26 -28.75 33.17 12.22
N LEU A 27 -28.31 32.22 11.40
CA LEU A 27 -28.59 30.78 11.59
C LEU A 27 -27.43 30.10 12.35
N PHE A 28 -27.78 29.12 13.16
CA PHE A 28 -26.86 28.31 13.93
C PHE A 28 -27.18 26.83 13.77
N CYS A 29 -26.14 25.98 13.81
CA CYS A 29 -26.29 24.53 13.91
C CYS A 29 -25.94 24.08 15.32
N GLN A 30 -26.77 23.23 15.92
CA GLN A 30 -26.52 22.61 17.21
C GLN A 30 -26.37 21.10 17.03
N PHE A 31 -25.26 20.55 17.49
CA PHE A 31 -24.95 19.12 17.44
C PHE A 31 -25.08 18.50 18.86
N GLY A 32 -26.17 17.81 19.10
CA GLY A 32 -26.47 17.23 20.41
C GLY A 32 -26.49 18.27 21.50
N ALA A 33 -25.64 18.09 22.51
CA ALA A 33 -25.51 19.01 23.68
C ALA A 33 -24.32 19.99 23.50
N ALA A 34 -23.70 20.06 22.33
CA ALA A 34 -22.65 21.05 22.05
C ALA A 34 -23.25 22.46 21.93
N ASP A 35 -22.41 23.48 22.13
CA ASP A 35 -22.82 24.86 21.91
C ASP A 35 -23.13 25.10 20.44
N PRO A 36 -24.14 25.92 20.11
CA PRO A 36 -24.49 26.23 18.74
C PRO A 36 -23.32 26.89 17.99
N VAL A 37 -23.07 26.44 16.75
CA VAL A 37 -22.05 27.01 15.86
C VAL A 37 -22.74 27.80 14.75
N ALA A 38 -22.12 28.91 14.33
CA ALA A 38 -22.66 29.72 13.24
C ALA A 38 -22.75 28.90 11.94
N ALA A 39 -23.87 29.02 11.26
CA ALA A 39 -24.15 28.34 10.00
C ALA A 39 -23.97 29.33 8.83
N THR A 40 -23.41 28.85 7.72
CA THR A 40 -23.32 29.61 6.48
C THR A 40 -24.52 29.24 5.60
N HIS A 41 -25.40 30.18 5.34
CA HIS A 41 -26.52 30.01 4.40
C HIS A 41 -26.00 30.05 2.96
N ALA A 42 -26.11 28.93 2.24
CA ALA A 42 -25.67 28.82 0.85
C ALA A 42 -26.83 28.98 -0.15
N SER A 43 -28.05 28.51 0.20
CA SER A 43 -29.26 28.67 -0.59
C SER A 43 -30.50 28.38 0.23
N ARG A 44 -31.68 28.52 -0.37
CA ARG A 44 -32.98 28.14 0.27
C ARG A 44 -33.08 26.63 0.58
N GLU A 45 -32.12 25.83 0.12
CA GLU A 45 -32.12 24.36 0.28
C GLU A 45 -30.88 23.87 0.99
N LEU A 46 -29.87 24.74 1.25
CA LEU A 46 -28.55 24.33 1.73
C LEU A 46 -28.00 25.29 2.77
N VAL A 47 -27.60 24.72 3.90
CA VAL A 47 -26.83 25.38 4.96
C VAL A 47 -25.57 24.58 5.23
N LEU A 48 -24.45 25.25 5.42
CA LEU A 48 -23.15 24.65 5.74
C LEU A 48 -22.83 24.90 7.22
N CYS A 49 -22.42 23.84 7.92
CA CYS A 49 -22.06 23.91 9.33
C CYS A 49 -20.71 23.19 9.55
N VAL A 50 -19.82 23.81 10.30
CA VAL A 50 -18.61 23.15 10.80
C VAL A 50 -18.95 22.46 12.11
N VAL A 51 -18.78 21.15 12.17
CA VAL A 51 -19.11 20.36 13.36
C VAL A 51 -18.19 20.74 14.52
N PRO A 52 -18.71 21.10 15.69
CA PRO A 52 -17.90 21.35 16.89
C PRO A 52 -17.33 20.05 17.45
N PRO A 53 -16.33 20.08 18.34
CA PRO A 53 -15.90 18.92 19.09
C PRO A 53 -17.06 18.29 19.88
N ALA A 54 -17.10 16.96 19.95
CA ALA A 54 -18.10 16.25 20.73
C ALA A 54 -17.98 16.59 22.22
N LYS A 55 -19.05 16.99 22.85
CA LYS A 55 -19.06 17.32 24.29
C LYS A 55 -18.66 16.09 25.10
N GLY A 56 -17.61 16.22 25.92
CA GLY A 56 -17.06 15.11 26.70
C GLY A 56 -16.40 14.03 25.84
N GLY A 57 -16.09 14.28 24.55
CA GLY A 57 -15.46 13.29 23.65
C GLY A 57 -16.35 12.09 23.32
N SER A 58 -17.66 12.20 23.48
CA SER A 58 -18.59 11.08 23.32
C SER A 58 -18.75 10.66 21.86
N ILE A 59 -18.61 9.35 21.61
CA ILE A 59 -18.89 8.71 20.32
C ILE A 59 -20.37 8.35 20.25
N GLY A 60 -20.98 8.51 19.09
CA GLY A 60 -22.35 8.11 18.84
C GLY A 60 -23.16 9.13 18.04
N ALA A 61 -24.38 8.76 17.74
CA ALA A 61 -25.31 9.61 17.01
C ALA A 61 -25.87 10.72 17.91
N VAL A 62 -25.91 11.93 17.38
CA VAL A 62 -26.48 13.10 18.04
C VAL A 62 -27.49 13.77 17.11
N PRO A 63 -28.55 14.40 17.66
CA PRO A 63 -29.46 15.22 16.88
C PRO A 63 -28.72 16.49 16.38
N VAL A 64 -28.94 16.84 15.13
CA VAL A 64 -28.54 18.14 14.56
C VAL A 64 -29.79 19.00 14.39
N ARG A 65 -29.75 20.18 14.96
CA ARG A 65 -30.83 21.17 14.91
C ARG A 65 -30.31 22.43 14.23
N LEU A 66 -31.09 22.96 13.33
CA LEU A 66 -30.91 24.31 12.82
C LEU A 66 -31.67 25.26 13.75
N LEU A 67 -31.02 26.34 14.20
CA LEU A 67 -31.60 27.34 15.10
C LEU A 67 -31.68 28.69 14.38
N ASN A 68 -32.79 29.37 14.51
CA ASN A 68 -32.97 30.76 14.15
C ASN A 68 -33.52 31.51 15.38
N ASN A 69 -32.81 32.52 15.85
CA ASN A 69 -33.15 33.26 17.07
C ASN A 69 -33.42 32.33 18.29
N ASP A 70 -32.53 31.35 18.52
CA ASP A 70 -32.58 30.33 19.58
C ASP A 70 -33.79 29.35 19.49
N ALA A 71 -34.66 29.50 18.51
CA ALA A 71 -35.73 28.55 18.23
C ALA A 71 -35.32 27.49 17.23
N VAL A 72 -35.76 26.24 17.45
CA VAL A 72 -35.51 25.15 16.49
C VAL A 72 -36.24 25.42 15.17
N TYR A 73 -35.50 25.45 14.09
CA TYR A 73 -35.98 25.71 12.76
C TYR A 73 -35.92 24.44 11.91
N GLY A 74 -37.08 23.95 11.52
CA GLY A 74 -37.19 22.74 10.69
C GLY A 74 -37.12 21.42 11.45
N SER A 75 -36.86 20.34 10.73
CA SER A 75 -36.76 18.98 11.28
C SER A 75 -35.37 18.69 11.83
N VAL A 76 -35.29 17.74 12.76
CA VAL A 76 -34.05 17.27 13.36
C VAL A 76 -33.47 16.15 12.48
N VAL A 77 -32.18 16.25 12.14
CA VAL A 77 -31.41 15.20 11.43
C VAL A 77 -30.34 14.64 12.37
N ALA A 78 -29.73 13.53 11.99
CA ALA A 78 -28.70 12.89 12.81
C ALA A 78 -27.29 13.07 12.25
N TYR A 79 -26.33 13.29 13.14
CA TYR A 79 -24.89 13.24 12.88
C TYR A 79 -24.24 12.24 13.82
N THR A 80 -23.23 11.50 13.35
CA THR A 80 -22.57 10.49 14.18
C THR A 80 -21.12 10.87 14.42
N TYR A 81 -20.78 11.16 15.68
CA TYR A 81 -19.38 11.29 16.11
C TYR A 81 -18.71 9.93 16.19
N ARG A 82 -17.49 9.83 15.67
CA ARG A 82 -16.68 8.60 15.63
C ARG A 82 -15.30 8.83 16.21
N ALA A 83 -14.66 7.74 16.61
CA ALA A 83 -13.24 7.77 16.94
C ALA A 83 -12.43 8.24 15.72
N PRO A 84 -11.36 9.02 15.91
CA PRO A 84 -10.49 9.41 14.83
C PRO A 84 -9.90 8.18 14.11
N VAL A 85 -9.77 8.28 12.80
CA VAL A 85 -9.07 7.28 11.99
C VAL A 85 -7.57 7.41 12.24
N ALA A 86 -6.90 6.29 12.53
CA ALA A 86 -5.46 6.26 12.69
C ALA A 86 -4.84 5.13 11.84
N VAL A 87 -3.82 5.47 11.07
CA VAL A 87 -2.99 4.50 10.33
C VAL A 87 -1.75 4.21 11.16
N HIS A 88 -1.44 2.94 11.40
CA HIS A 88 -0.28 2.52 12.20
C HIS A 88 0.85 2.01 11.31
N ARG A 89 0.54 1.25 10.28
CA ARG A 89 1.50 0.70 9.32
C ARG A 89 0.83 0.29 8.02
N VAL A 90 1.65 0.12 6.99
CA VAL A 90 1.23 -0.38 5.67
C VAL A 90 2.11 -1.54 5.23
N HIS A 91 1.59 -2.40 4.37
CA HIS A 91 2.34 -3.50 3.75
C HIS A 91 1.83 -3.76 2.33
N PRO A 92 2.73 -3.81 1.32
CA PRO A 92 4.14 -3.42 1.42
C PRO A 92 4.29 -1.90 1.68
N VAL A 93 5.47 -1.50 2.20
CA VAL A 93 5.77 -0.07 2.44
C VAL A 93 6.26 0.65 1.18
N ALA A 94 6.48 -0.11 0.10
CA ALA A 94 6.97 0.40 -1.17
C ALA A 94 6.29 -0.29 -2.34
N GLY A 95 6.20 0.40 -3.47
CA GLY A 95 5.66 -0.14 -4.71
C GLY A 95 6.21 0.59 -5.93
N MET A 96 5.86 0.09 -7.10
CA MET A 96 6.34 0.66 -8.36
C MET A 96 5.69 2.01 -8.65
N ARG A 97 6.45 2.95 -9.22
CA ARG A 97 5.96 4.25 -9.66
C ARG A 97 4.83 4.21 -10.69
N PHE A 98 4.53 3.05 -11.25
CA PHE A 98 3.41 2.90 -12.18
C PHE A 98 2.06 2.66 -11.46
N GLY A 99 2.09 2.62 -10.13
CA GLY A 99 0.91 2.30 -9.33
C GLY A 99 0.53 0.82 -9.37
N GLY A 100 -0.70 0.50 -8.96
CA GLY A 100 -1.23 -0.86 -9.00
C GLY A 100 -0.72 -1.79 -7.89
N THR A 101 0.12 -1.31 -6.97
CA THR A 101 0.51 -2.10 -5.79
C THR A 101 -0.67 -2.16 -4.82
N LEU A 102 -1.09 -3.37 -4.46
CA LEU A 102 -2.09 -3.57 -3.41
C LEU A 102 -1.45 -3.34 -2.05
N VAL A 103 -1.89 -2.30 -1.37
CA VAL A 103 -1.36 -1.89 -0.07
C VAL A 103 -2.38 -2.21 1.01
N THR A 104 -2.01 -3.13 1.89
CA THR A 104 -2.77 -3.39 3.12
C THR A 104 -2.40 -2.35 4.16
N VAL A 105 -3.41 -1.64 4.65
CA VAL A 105 -3.27 -0.59 5.67
C VAL A 105 -3.80 -1.14 6.99
N TYR A 106 -3.01 -1.02 8.04
CA TYR A 106 -3.36 -1.42 9.40
C TYR A 106 -3.54 -0.19 10.28
N GLY A 107 -4.61 -0.17 11.05
CA GLY A 107 -4.95 0.99 11.85
C GLY A 107 -6.20 0.80 12.69
N THR A 108 -6.83 1.91 13.07
CA THR A 108 -8.07 1.93 13.84
C THR A 108 -9.10 2.87 13.22
N GLY A 109 -10.37 2.68 13.55
CA GLY A 109 -11.46 3.52 13.08
C GLY A 109 -11.92 3.23 11.65
N PHE A 110 -11.46 2.15 11.02
CA PHE A 110 -11.85 1.78 9.67
C PHE A 110 -13.29 1.23 9.63
N ILE A 111 -14.08 1.79 8.74
CA ILE A 111 -15.48 1.43 8.54
C ILE A 111 -15.68 1.13 7.08
N GLY A 112 -16.41 0.05 6.79
CA GLY A 112 -16.79 -0.31 5.43
C GLY A 112 -17.91 0.59 4.89
N ASP A 113 -17.57 1.79 4.44
CA ASP A 113 -18.47 2.74 3.82
C ASP A 113 -17.97 3.07 2.40
N THR A 114 -18.88 3.47 1.52
CA THR A 114 -18.58 3.92 0.16
C THR A 114 -17.71 5.18 0.11
N ALA A 115 -17.67 5.96 1.21
CA ALA A 115 -16.82 7.12 1.40
C ALA A 115 -15.39 6.79 1.84
N THR A 116 -15.10 5.52 2.22
CA THR A 116 -13.77 5.13 2.70
C THR A 116 -12.75 5.18 1.55
N ARG A 117 -11.67 5.94 1.77
CA ARG A 117 -10.61 6.21 0.79
C ARG A 117 -9.24 6.12 1.44
N CYS A 118 -8.24 5.70 0.66
CA CYS A 118 -6.84 6.01 0.94
C CYS A 118 -6.41 7.23 0.12
N ARG A 119 -5.55 8.05 0.68
CA ARG A 119 -4.92 9.16 -0.03
C ARG A 119 -3.41 8.97 -0.03
N PHE A 120 -2.83 8.89 -1.21
CA PHE A 120 -1.38 8.86 -1.45
C PHE A 120 -0.97 10.26 -1.92
N ALA A 121 -0.29 11.02 -1.08
CA ALA A 121 -0.12 12.46 -1.26
C ALA A 121 -1.49 13.14 -1.52
N ASP A 122 -1.72 13.62 -2.74
CA ASP A 122 -2.94 14.33 -3.12
C ASP A 122 -3.96 13.44 -3.87
N VAL A 123 -3.62 12.18 -4.15
CA VAL A 123 -4.48 11.29 -4.94
C VAL A 123 -5.26 10.33 -4.03
N ALA A 124 -6.57 10.50 -4.00
CA ALA A 124 -7.47 9.63 -3.25
C ALA A 124 -7.98 8.47 -4.12
N VAL A 125 -7.91 7.25 -3.58
CA VAL A 125 -8.39 6.01 -4.22
C VAL A 125 -9.38 5.30 -3.31
N ALA A 126 -10.26 4.49 -3.89
CA ALA A 126 -11.20 3.68 -3.13
C ALA A 126 -10.45 2.71 -2.21
N ALA A 127 -10.98 2.51 -1.01
CA ALA A 127 -10.48 1.54 -0.04
C ALA A 127 -11.50 0.44 0.20
N ARG A 128 -11.02 -0.80 0.38
CA ARG A 128 -11.82 -1.95 0.76
C ARG A 128 -11.46 -2.39 2.17
N VAL A 129 -12.39 -2.29 3.10
CA VAL A 129 -12.20 -2.80 4.46
C VAL A 129 -12.23 -4.33 4.42
N LEU A 130 -11.19 -4.97 4.93
CA LEU A 130 -11.02 -6.43 4.98
C LEU A 130 -11.47 -7.00 6.32
N ALA A 131 -11.13 -6.30 7.40
CA ALA A 131 -11.44 -6.68 8.78
C ALA A 131 -11.37 -5.42 9.67
N PRO A 132 -11.86 -5.47 10.92
CA PRO A 132 -11.62 -4.41 11.90
C PRO A 132 -10.12 -4.10 12.00
N GLY A 133 -9.74 -2.86 11.74
CA GLY A 133 -8.35 -2.42 11.76
C GLY A 133 -7.51 -2.78 10.53
N GLN A 134 -8.13 -3.26 9.45
CA GLN A 134 -7.44 -3.63 8.22
C GLN A 134 -8.24 -3.24 6.98
N LEU A 135 -7.63 -2.50 6.08
CA LEU A 135 -8.18 -2.19 4.76
C LEU A 135 -7.12 -2.31 3.67
N GLU A 136 -7.56 -2.33 2.42
CA GLU A 136 -6.73 -2.48 1.23
C GLU A 136 -7.01 -1.36 0.24
N CYS A 137 -5.94 -0.82 -0.33
CA CYS A 137 -5.99 0.17 -1.40
C CYS A 137 -5.01 -0.19 -2.50
N SER A 138 -5.36 0.08 -3.76
CA SER A 138 -4.40 0.03 -4.86
C SER A 138 -3.69 1.37 -4.97
N SER A 139 -2.34 1.36 -4.96
CA SER A 139 -1.57 2.60 -5.11
C SER A 139 -1.86 3.24 -6.48
N PRO A 140 -2.16 4.55 -6.54
CA PRO A 140 -2.34 5.25 -7.81
C PRO A 140 -1.01 5.48 -8.53
N PHE A 141 -1.07 5.90 -9.78
CA PHE A 141 0.09 6.42 -10.48
C PHE A 141 0.52 7.75 -9.82
N PRO A 142 1.76 7.89 -9.30
CA PRO A 142 2.21 9.11 -8.66
C PRO A 142 2.68 10.15 -9.66
N ALA A 143 2.63 11.42 -9.25
CA ALA A 143 3.26 12.52 -10.00
C ALA A 143 4.79 12.42 -9.98
N VAL A 144 5.37 11.96 -8.87
CA VAL A 144 6.82 11.84 -8.66
C VAL A 144 7.15 10.55 -7.90
N ALA A 145 8.38 10.03 -8.10
CA ALA A 145 8.89 8.94 -7.29
C ALA A 145 9.36 9.44 -5.91
N GLY A 146 9.40 8.55 -4.93
CA GLY A 146 9.84 8.85 -3.57
C GLY A 146 8.77 8.61 -2.52
N TYR A 147 8.96 9.19 -1.34
CA TYR A 147 8.05 9.03 -0.21
C TYR A 147 6.86 9.95 -0.33
N VAL A 148 5.68 9.38 -0.12
CA VAL A 148 4.42 10.12 -0.04
C VAL A 148 3.70 9.77 1.27
N SER A 149 2.92 10.70 1.81
CA SER A 149 2.00 10.39 2.91
C SER A 149 0.94 9.40 2.45
N LEU A 150 0.60 8.44 3.31
CA LEU A 150 -0.56 7.57 3.13
C LEU A 150 -1.53 7.81 4.28
N GLU A 151 -2.69 8.30 3.94
CA GLU A 151 -3.73 8.68 4.87
C GLU A 151 -5.05 7.99 4.50
N VAL A 152 -5.94 7.85 5.48
CA VAL A 152 -7.24 7.20 5.30
C VAL A 152 -8.34 8.12 5.78
N THR A 153 -9.43 8.16 5.05
CA THR A 153 -10.69 8.77 5.46
C THR A 153 -11.82 7.75 5.43
N THR A 154 -12.82 7.94 6.30
CA THR A 154 -14.06 7.14 6.29
C THR A 154 -15.30 7.98 5.97
N ASN A 155 -15.14 9.28 5.75
CA ASN A 155 -16.24 10.19 5.39
C ASN A 155 -15.94 11.07 4.17
N GLY A 156 -14.77 10.87 3.53
CA GLY A 156 -14.34 11.61 2.34
C GLY A 156 -13.77 13.01 2.61
N GLN A 157 -13.74 13.47 3.86
CA GLN A 157 -13.22 14.80 4.25
C GLN A 157 -12.07 14.71 5.25
N ASP A 158 -12.30 14.01 6.37
CA ASP A 158 -11.37 13.98 7.48
C ASP A 158 -10.38 12.84 7.29
N TYR A 159 -9.15 13.16 6.97
CA TYR A 159 -8.07 12.19 6.78
C TYR A 159 -7.27 12.00 8.07
N SER A 160 -6.74 10.79 8.23
CA SER A 160 -5.75 10.52 9.28
C SER A 160 -4.50 11.38 9.09
N THR A 161 -3.82 11.72 10.19
CA THR A 161 -2.60 12.54 10.20
C THR A 161 -1.45 11.84 10.92
N THR A 162 -1.40 10.51 10.85
CA THR A 162 -0.49 9.67 11.64
C THR A 162 0.92 9.56 11.07
N GLY A 163 1.22 10.19 9.93
CA GLY A 163 2.58 10.30 9.39
C GLY A 163 3.13 9.01 8.78
N VAL A 164 2.27 8.07 8.40
CA VAL A 164 2.71 6.86 7.69
C VAL A 164 3.01 7.21 6.23
N HIS A 165 4.12 6.67 5.71
CA HIS A 165 4.56 6.92 4.34
C HIS A 165 4.57 5.63 3.51
N PHE A 166 4.35 5.81 2.22
CA PHE A 166 4.53 4.80 1.17
C PHE A 166 5.60 5.29 0.19
N GLU A 167 6.47 4.40 -0.27
CA GLU A 167 7.56 4.74 -1.18
C GLU A 167 7.24 4.31 -2.61
N TYR A 168 7.21 5.24 -3.54
CA TYR A 168 7.19 4.93 -4.98
C TYR A 168 8.59 4.75 -5.50
N GLN A 169 8.95 3.51 -5.87
CA GLN A 169 10.27 3.14 -6.35
C GLN A 169 10.37 3.23 -7.87
N GLN A 170 11.59 3.49 -8.34
CA GLN A 170 11.89 3.43 -9.77
C GLN A 170 11.67 2.00 -10.30
N PRO A 171 11.30 1.86 -11.58
CA PRO A 171 11.20 0.56 -12.21
C PRO A 171 12.53 -0.18 -12.12
N VAL A 172 12.45 -1.46 -11.81
CA VAL A 172 13.55 -2.38 -11.87
C VAL A 172 13.53 -3.09 -13.22
N ALA A 173 14.71 -3.31 -13.80
CA ALA A 173 14.89 -4.09 -15.02
C ALA A 173 16.10 -4.99 -14.87
N ILE A 174 16.03 -6.23 -15.38
CA ILE A 174 17.14 -7.16 -15.46
C ILE A 174 17.65 -7.27 -16.90
N ARG A 175 18.96 -7.39 -17.08
CA ARG A 175 19.60 -7.33 -18.41
C ARG A 175 20.38 -8.59 -18.75
N ALA A 176 21.01 -9.23 -17.77
CA ALA A 176 21.78 -10.46 -17.98
C ALA A 176 21.82 -11.33 -16.72
N LEU A 177 22.05 -12.61 -16.93
CA LEU A 177 22.28 -13.63 -15.90
C LEU A 177 23.65 -14.26 -16.16
N GLU A 178 24.49 -14.39 -15.13
CA GLU A 178 25.80 -15.03 -15.22
C GLU A 178 26.02 -15.95 -14.01
N PRO A 179 26.10 -17.27 -14.21
CA PRO A 179 25.81 -18.00 -15.43
C PRO A 179 24.32 -18.03 -15.79
N SER A 180 23.99 -18.32 -17.06
CA SER A 180 22.61 -18.48 -17.55
C SER A 180 22.12 -19.93 -17.56
N ARG A 181 22.93 -20.87 -17.02
CA ARG A 181 22.61 -22.30 -16.91
C ARG A 181 23.17 -22.91 -15.63
N GLY A 182 22.63 -24.04 -15.23
CA GLY A 182 23.10 -24.80 -14.07
C GLY A 182 22.35 -26.11 -13.86
N PRO A 183 22.75 -26.90 -12.86
CA PRO A 183 22.19 -28.23 -12.63
C PRO A 183 20.74 -28.16 -12.14
N ILE A 184 19.97 -29.22 -12.44
CA ILE A 184 18.59 -29.40 -12.00
C ILE A 184 18.46 -29.45 -10.48
N GLU A 185 19.51 -29.84 -9.77
CA GLU A 185 19.58 -29.88 -8.31
C GLU A 185 19.53 -28.47 -7.70
N GLY A 186 19.76 -27.43 -8.51
CA GLY A 186 19.88 -26.06 -8.06
C GLY A 186 21.24 -25.74 -7.45
N GLY A 187 21.29 -24.68 -6.63
CA GLY A 187 22.51 -24.28 -5.92
C GLY A 187 23.43 -23.38 -6.74
N THR A 188 23.18 -23.17 -8.03
CA THR A 188 23.97 -22.26 -8.87
C THR A 188 23.83 -20.84 -8.36
N PHE A 189 24.97 -20.21 -8.09
CA PHE A 189 25.05 -18.81 -7.74
C PHE A 189 24.95 -17.98 -9.03
N VAL A 190 23.84 -17.27 -9.17
CA VAL A 190 23.52 -16.48 -10.37
C VAL A 190 23.69 -15.00 -10.08
N ASN A 191 24.61 -14.35 -10.77
CA ASN A 191 24.72 -12.91 -10.79
C ASN A 191 23.70 -12.34 -11.78
N VAL A 192 22.79 -11.51 -11.28
CA VAL A 192 21.75 -10.83 -12.05
C VAL A 192 22.15 -9.37 -12.21
N THR A 193 22.46 -8.96 -13.43
CA THR A 193 22.75 -7.56 -13.73
C THR A 193 21.54 -6.85 -14.29
N GLY A 194 21.41 -5.55 -13.96
CA GLY A 194 20.24 -4.79 -14.33
C GLY A 194 20.31 -3.32 -13.94
N SER A 195 19.19 -2.77 -13.52
CA SER A 195 19.11 -1.38 -13.03
C SER A 195 17.95 -1.19 -12.05
N GLY A 196 18.09 -0.21 -11.18
CA GLY A 196 17.02 0.17 -10.24
C GLY A 196 16.93 -0.73 -8.99
N PHE A 197 17.95 -1.55 -8.69
CA PHE A 197 17.94 -2.41 -7.52
C PHE A 197 18.09 -1.61 -6.23
N SER A 198 17.10 -1.73 -5.35
CA SER A 198 17.00 -0.97 -4.09
C SER A 198 17.63 -1.73 -2.93
N PRO A 199 18.62 -1.13 -2.21
CA PRO A 199 19.12 -1.71 -0.98
C PRO A 199 18.05 -1.79 0.10
N ARG A 200 17.09 -0.87 0.08
CA ARG A 200 15.97 -0.86 1.00
C ARG A 200 15.04 -2.07 0.79
N ALA A 201 14.75 -2.43 -0.46
CA ALA A 201 13.95 -3.62 -0.76
C ALA A 201 14.61 -4.89 -0.20
N ALA A 202 15.94 -5.00 -0.29
CA ALA A 202 16.69 -6.10 0.32
C ALA A 202 16.58 -6.07 1.86
N LEU A 203 16.77 -4.90 2.47
CA LEU A 203 16.67 -4.73 3.93
C LEU A 203 15.27 -5.09 4.47
N LEU A 204 14.22 -4.81 3.71
CA LEU A 204 12.83 -5.11 4.05
C LEU A 204 12.43 -6.56 3.73
N GLY A 205 13.31 -7.36 3.09
CA GLY A 205 13.01 -8.72 2.67
C GLY A 205 12.13 -8.82 1.43
N TYR A 206 12.00 -7.76 0.64
CA TYR A 206 11.13 -7.67 -0.54
C TYR A 206 11.84 -7.98 -1.85
N LEU A 207 13.16 -8.17 -1.84
CA LEU A 207 13.97 -8.42 -3.03
C LEU A 207 14.07 -9.92 -3.29
N TRP A 208 13.44 -10.38 -4.38
CA TRP A 208 13.36 -11.79 -4.74
C TRP A 208 13.60 -12.00 -6.22
N CYS A 209 14.29 -13.10 -6.55
CA CYS A 209 14.30 -13.68 -7.89
C CYS A 209 13.22 -14.77 -7.99
N ARG A 210 12.58 -14.87 -9.14
CA ARG A 210 11.61 -15.92 -9.41
C ARG A 210 12.05 -16.71 -10.66
N PHE A 211 12.24 -18.00 -10.49
CA PHE A 211 12.53 -18.97 -11.57
C PHE A 211 11.21 -19.70 -11.88
N ASN A 212 10.55 -19.36 -13.01
CA ASN A 212 9.16 -19.73 -13.28
C ASN A 212 8.24 -19.38 -12.08
N GLY A 213 7.77 -20.37 -11.34
CA GLY A 213 6.90 -20.16 -10.16
C GLY A 213 7.64 -20.16 -8.82
N THR A 214 8.95 -20.46 -8.78
CA THR A 214 9.72 -20.59 -7.54
C THR A 214 10.48 -19.32 -7.22
N SER A 215 10.14 -18.68 -6.08
CA SER A 215 10.82 -17.48 -5.60
C SER A 215 11.94 -17.83 -4.63
N VAL A 216 13.08 -17.17 -4.78
CA VAL A 216 14.27 -17.27 -3.92
C VAL A 216 14.70 -15.87 -3.51
N ALA A 217 15.16 -15.69 -2.27
CA ALA A 217 15.65 -14.39 -1.82
C ALA A 217 16.86 -13.94 -2.65
N ALA A 218 16.88 -12.66 -3.01
CA ALA A 218 17.98 -12.06 -3.73
C ALA A 218 18.86 -11.23 -2.77
N ALA A 219 20.18 -11.41 -2.89
CA ALA A 219 21.16 -10.63 -2.15
C ALA A 219 21.55 -9.39 -2.95
N TRP A 220 21.25 -8.21 -2.43
CA TRP A 220 21.64 -6.94 -3.05
C TRP A 220 23.15 -6.71 -2.98
N ARG A 221 23.76 -6.27 -4.08
CA ARG A 221 25.16 -5.91 -4.17
C ARG A 221 25.35 -4.44 -4.55
N SER A 222 24.61 -4.00 -5.54
CA SER A 222 24.63 -2.60 -5.99
C SER A 222 23.30 -2.23 -6.66
N ALA A 223 23.15 -0.98 -7.08
CA ALA A 223 21.98 -0.56 -7.86
C ALA A 223 21.84 -1.25 -9.22
N THR A 224 22.87 -2.00 -9.65
CA THR A 224 22.94 -2.68 -10.94
C THR A 224 23.24 -4.19 -10.85
N GLU A 225 23.37 -4.72 -9.61
CA GLU A 225 23.77 -6.11 -9.40
C GLU A 225 23.06 -6.71 -8.17
N VAL A 226 22.46 -7.87 -8.34
CA VAL A 226 21.93 -8.72 -7.26
C VAL A 226 22.33 -10.17 -7.52
N HIS A 227 22.40 -10.97 -6.46
CA HIS A 227 22.74 -12.38 -6.53
C HIS A 227 21.56 -13.24 -6.09
N CYS A 228 21.29 -14.32 -6.84
CA CYS A 228 20.28 -15.30 -6.53
C CYS A 228 20.87 -16.70 -6.57
N ILE A 229 20.35 -17.60 -5.75
CA ILE A 229 20.72 -19.02 -5.82
C ILE A 229 19.60 -19.73 -6.58
N ALA A 230 19.92 -20.35 -7.73
CA ALA A 230 18.95 -21.08 -8.53
C ALA A 230 18.32 -22.19 -7.69
N PRO A 231 17.00 -22.33 -7.64
CA PRO A 231 16.32 -23.39 -6.91
C PRO A 231 16.45 -24.73 -7.65
N ARG A 232 16.13 -25.83 -6.98
CA ARG A 232 15.90 -27.11 -7.65
C ARG A 232 14.75 -26.97 -8.64
N HIS A 233 14.93 -27.49 -9.86
CA HIS A 233 13.95 -27.39 -10.94
C HIS A 233 14.04 -28.60 -11.88
N ALA A 234 13.01 -28.86 -12.67
CA ALA A 234 13.06 -29.83 -13.76
C ALA A 234 14.00 -29.33 -14.87
N ALA A 235 14.59 -30.27 -15.63
CA ALA A 235 15.40 -29.92 -16.80
C ALA A 235 14.59 -29.08 -17.79
N GLY A 236 15.25 -28.07 -18.38
CA GLY A 236 14.65 -27.17 -19.36
C GLY A 236 14.84 -25.69 -19.01
N VAL A 237 14.20 -24.85 -19.80
CA VAL A 237 14.32 -23.40 -19.71
C VAL A 237 13.29 -22.81 -18.75
N SER A 238 13.74 -21.98 -17.83
CA SER A 238 12.95 -21.25 -16.86
C SER A 238 13.02 -19.74 -17.13
N SER A 239 11.91 -19.03 -17.07
CA SER A 239 11.95 -17.56 -17.01
C SER A 239 12.56 -17.12 -15.68
N VAL A 240 13.34 -16.03 -15.71
CA VAL A 240 13.85 -15.39 -14.52
C VAL A 240 13.31 -13.98 -14.44
N GLU A 241 12.71 -13.67 -13.32
CA GLU A 241 12.10 -12.38 -13.04
C GLU A 241 12.55 -11.89 -11.65
N LEU A 242 12.49 -10.61 -11.41
CA LEU A 242 12.86 -10.00 -10.14
C LEU A 242 11.73 -9.11 -9.62
N THR A 243 11.54 -9.10 -8.30
CA THR A 243 10.60 -8.19 -7.62
C THR A 243 11.28 -7.45 -6.48
N GLN A 244 10.77 -6.27 -6.17
CA GLN A 244 11.16 -5.46 -5.02
C GLN A 244 10.00 -5.16 -4.05
N ASN A 245 8.84 -5.80 -4.25
CA ASN A 245 7.65 -5.64 -3.39
C ASN A 245 6.76 -6.89 -3.35
N GLU A 246 7.25 -8.03 -3.84
CA GLU A 246 6.56 -9.32 -3.86
C GLU A 246 5.28 -9.37 -4.73
N GLN A 247 4.94 -8.28 -5.41
CA GLN A 247 3.73 -8.19 -6.25
C GLN A 247 4.03 -7.96 -7.72
N GLN A 248 4.84 -6.96 -8.03
CA GLN A 248 5.23 -6.66 -9.40
C GLN A 248 6.59 -7.25 -9.72
N TYR A 249 6.63 -8.10 -10.74
CA TYR A 249 7.84 -8.75 -11.24
C TYR A 249 8.28 -8.13 -12.56
N THR A 250 9.58 -8.17 -12.83
CA THR A 250 10.11 -7.79 -14.15
C THR A 250 9.60 -8.76 -15.21
N SER A 251 9.55 -8.30 -16.47
CA SER A 251 9.14 -9.11 -17.63
C SER A 251 10.12 -8.97 -18.78
N ASP A 252 11.42 -8.90 -18.46
CA ASP A 252 12.50 -8.61 -19.42
C ASP A 252 12.86 -9.81 -20.32
N GLY A 253 12.22 -10.97 -20.11
CA GLY A 253 12.36 -12.15 -20.97
C GLY A 253 13.64 -12.95 -20.75
N LEU A 254 14.39 -12.72 -19.67
CA LEU A 254 15.58 -13.48 -19.36
C LEU A 254 15.25 -14.92 -18.98
N ARG A 255 16.16 -15.83 -19.33
CA ARG A 255 15.98 -17.27 -19.18
C ARG A 255 17.19 -17.90 -18.52
N PHE A 256 16.96 -18.89 -17.68
CA PHE A 256 17.94 -19.76 -17.08
C PHE A 256 17.67 -21.20 -17.49
N GLU A 257 18.69 -21.92 -17.94
CA GLU A 257 18.58 -23.30 -18.39
C GLU A 257 19.01 -24.27 -17.29
N PHE A 258 18.10 -25.17 -16.90
CA PHE A 258 18.40 -26.24 -15.98
C PHE A 258 18.77 -27.50 -16.73
N GLU A 259 19.97 -27.99 -16.48
CA GLU A 259 20.58 -29.12 -17.20
C GLU A 259 20.80 -30.32 -16.26
N VAL A 260 20.68 -31.53 -16.79
CA VAL A 260 21.11 -32.71 -16.07
C VAL A 260 22.64 -32.83 -16.21
N VAL A 261 23.35 -32.63 -15.12
CA VAL A 261 24.79 -32.79 -15.06
C VAL A 261 25.12 -34.20 -14.60
N ALA A 262 25.71 -35.03 -15.47
CA ALA A 262 26.09 -36.39 -15.15
C ALA A 262 27.55 -36.65 -15.53
N ALA A 263 28.31 -37.17 -14.59
CA ALA A 263 29.65 -37.69 -14.89
C ALA A 263 29.52 -39.13 -15.44
N HIS A 264 30.05 -39.38 -16.62
CA HIS A 264 29.97 -40.70 -17.27
C HIS A 264 31.25 -41.52 -17.12
N SER A 265 32.40 -40.87 -17.05
CA SER A 265 33.69 -41.57 -16.90
C SER A 265 34.75 -40.69 -16.23
N VAL A 266 35.70 -41.37 -15.63
CA VAL A 266 36.88 -40.79 -15.03
C VAL A 266 38.14 -41.51 -15.62
N TYR A 267 39.17 -40.76 -16.00
CA TYR A 267 40.42 -41.31 -16.48
C TYR A 267 41.63 -40.51 -15.94
N PRO A 268 42.67 -41.20 -15.40
CA PRO A 268 42.69 -42.62 -15.08
C PRO A 268 41.70 -42.91 -13.91
N ASN A 269 41.19 -44.14 -13.86
CA ASN A 269 40.27 -44.58 -12.79
C ASN A 269 40.99 -45.18 -11.58
N THR A 270 42.32 -45.15 -11.57
CA THR A 270 43.20 -45.62 -10.49
C THR A 270 44.33 -44.63 -10.25
N GLY A 271 44.84 -44.56 -9.03
CA GLY A 271 45.97 -43.73 -8.63
C GLY A 271 46.64 -44.25 -7.36
N PRO A 272 47.82 -43.73 -7.02
CA PRO A 272 48.50 -44.11 -5.80
C PRO A 272 47.73 -43.68 -4.52
N VAL A 273 47.85 -44.44 -3.45
CA VAL A 273 47.20 -44.17 -2.17
C VAL A 273 47.64 -42.80 -1.59
N SER A 274 48.84 -42.33 -1.96
CA SER A 274 49.35 -41.00 -1.59
C SER A 274 48.61 -39.84 -2.25
N GLY A 275 47.70 -40.09 -3.23
CA GLY A 275 47.00 -39.05 -3.96
C GLY A 275 47.85 -38.38 -5.06
N GLY A 276 47.39 -37.22 -5.52
CA GLY A 276 48.12 -36.40 -6.50
C GLY A 276 47.91 -36.78 -7.98
N THR A 277 47.14 -37.84 -8.28
CA THR A 277 46.79 -38.16 -9.68
C THR A 277 45.84 -37.13 -10.28
N LEU A 278 46.23 -36.51 -11.38
CA LEU A 278 45.32 -35.68 -12.17
C LEU A 278 44.34 -36.60 -12.90
N VAL A 279 43.06 -36.40 -12.67
CA VAL A 279 42.00 -37.17 -13.32
C VAL A 279 41.17 -36.30 -14.23
N GLU A 280 40.84 -36.80 -15.41
CA GLU A 280 39.88 -36.20 -16.34
C GLU A 280 38.50 -36.81 -16.06
N VAL A 281 37.54 -35.95 -15.79
CA VAL A 281 36.14 -36.35 -15.62
C VAL A 281 35.38 -35.97 -16.88
N ARG A 282 34.76 -36.93 -17.54
CA ARG A 282 33.90 -36.71 -18.72
C ARG A 282 32.45 -36.90 -18.35
N GLY A 283 31.61 -35.93 -18.77
CA GLY A 283 30.19 -35.94 -18.50
C GLY A 283 29.40 -35.23 -19.60
N ALA A 284 28.07 -35.14 -19.38
CA ALA A 284 27.16 -34.34 -20.18
C ALA A 284 26.63 -33.18 -19.33
#